data_894d26fe327a7ab7f96ad53423e69666
#
_entry.id   894d26fe327a7ab7f96ad53423e69666
#
_cell.length_a   1.000
_cell.length_b   1.000
_cell.length_c   1.000
_cell.angle_alpha   90.00
_cell.angle_beta   90.00
_cell.angle_gamma   90.00
#
_symmetry.space_group_name_H-M   'P 1'
#
loop_
_entity.id
_entity.type
_entity.pdbx_description
1 polymer ?
#
loop_
_entity_poly.entity_id
_entity_poly.type
_entity_poly.pdbx_seq_one_letter_code
_entity_poly.pdbx_strand_id
1 'polypeptide(L)'
;METQNYIALAGKEISISVSVFLFKEENAYIAYCPSLDLSGYDVTEDSAKQDFEYVLREWLREQMDNGTLYRDLAKHGWKVGQEKAIEPSVADMIRGNKSAGKIFSLPEFKKTNIHTGILC
;
A
#
# COMPACT_ATOMS: atom_id res chain seq x y z
N MET A 1 16.33 12.29 5.37
CA MET A 1 16.41 11.36 4.24
C MET A 1 15.16 10.48 4.23
N GLU A 2 14.38 10.54 3.18
CA GLU A 2 13.18 9.71 3.09
C GLU A 2 13.55 8.26 2.83
N THR A 3 12.93 7.36 3.60
CA THR A 3 13.07 5.93 3.37
C THR A 3 12.14 5.53 2.23
N GLN A 4 12.68 4.92 1.19
CA GLN A 4 11.86 4.40 0.10
C GLN A 4 11.07 3.20 0.55
N ASN A 5 9.78 3.18 0.24
CA ASN A 5 8.94 2.01 0.47
C ASN A 5 9.20 0.96 -0.60
N TYR A 6 9.03 -0.31 -0.23
CA TYR A 6 9.49 -1.41 -1.07
C TYR A 6 8.71 -2.68 -0.79
N ILE A 7 8.83 -3.62 -1.73
CA ILE A 7 8.53 -5.04 -1.54
C ILE A 7 9.81 -5.80 -1.84
N ALA A 8 10.22 -6.68 -0.92
CA ALA A 8 11.43 -7.47 -1.09
C ALA A 8 11.17 -8.93 -0.77
N LEU A 9 11.78 -9.81 -1.58
CA LEU A 9 11.77 -11.25 -1.37
C LEU A 9 13.11 -11.67 -0.81
N ALA A 10 13.09 -12.41 0.30
CA ALA A 10 14.30 -12.97 0.91
C ALA A 10 14.02 -14.42 1.29
N GLY A 11 14.43 -15.35 0.44
CA GLY A 11 14.11 -16.77 0.65
C GLY A 11 12.62 -17.01 0.57
N LYS A 12 12.03 -17.46 1.68
CA LYS A 12 10.59 -17.74 1.78
C LYS A 12 9.82 -16.60 2.44
N GLU A 13 10.46 -15.45 2.67
CA GLU A 13 9.85 -14.33 3.33
C GLU A 13 9.67 -13.17 2.36
N ILE A 14 8.49 -12.53 2.43
CA ILE A 14 8.22 -11.28 1.73
C ILE A 14 8.06 -10.19 2.76
N SER A 15 8.83 -9.12 2.59
CA SER A 15 8.69 -7.90 3.39
C SER A 15 8.15 -6.79 2.51
N ILE A 16 7.19 -6.04 3.03
CA ILE A 16 6.59 -4.92 2.30
C ILE A 16 6.47 -3.71 3.21
N SER A 17 6.80 -2.54 2.65
CA SER A 17 6.57 -1.26 3.30
C SER A 17 5.90 -0.35 2.29
N VAL A 18 4.73 0.19 2.64
CA VAL A 18 3.93 1.02 1.72
C VAL A 18 3.44 2.28 2.39
N SER A 19 3.22 3.31 1.58
CA SER A 19 2.61 4.56 2.02
C SER A 19 1.11 4.38 2.14
N VAL A 20 0.56 4.76 3.31
CA VAL A 20 -0.86 4.66 3.59
C VAL A 20 -1.36 6.02 4.05
N PHE A 21 -2.49 6.44 3.51
CA PHE A 21 -3.13 7.70 3.86
C PHE A 21 -4.36 7.43 4.70
N LEU A 22 -4.41 8.08 5.86
CA LEU A 22 -5.49 7.94 6.82
C LEU A 22 -6.36 9.17 6.79
N PHE A 23 -7.66 8.98 6.66
CA PHE A 23 -8.61 10.08 6.67
C PHE A 23 -9.95 9.59 7.20
N LYS A 24 -10.75 10.55 7.64
CA LYS A 24 -12.06 10.25 8.19
C LYS A 24 -13.13 10.52 7.13
N GLU A 25 -14.06 9.60 6.97
CA GLU A 25 -15.20 9.76 6.08
C GLU A 25 -16.46 9.35 6.83
N GLU A 26 -17.36 10.32 7.08
CA GLU A 26 -18.54 10.13 7.91
C GLU A 26 -18.14 9.61 9.30
N ASN A 27 -18.55 8.41 9.67
CA ASN A 27 -18.29 7.83 10.98
C ASN A 27 -17.18 6.77 10.96
N ALA A 28 -16.41 6.71 9.89
CA ALA A 28 -15.37 5.71 9.74
C ALA A 28 -14.03 6.34 9.39
N TYR A 29 -12.96 5.65 9.76
CA TYR A 29 -11.61 5.98 9.29
C TYR A 29 -11.24 5.06 8.14
N ILE A 30 -10.55 5.61 7.16
CA ILE A 30 -10.10 4.88 5.97
C ILE A 30 -8.58 4.91 5.93
N ALA A 31 -7.99 3.75 5.69
CA ALA A 31 -6.57 3.58 5.44
C ALA A 31 -6.42 3.16 3.98
N TYR A 32 -5.89 4.05 3.15
CA TYR A 32 -5.81 3.83 1.70
C TYR A 32 -4.37 3.86 1.21
N CYS A 33 -4.00 2.85 0.42
CA CYS A 33 -2.69 2.73 -0.20
C CYS A 33 -2.81 2.95 -1.71
N PRO A 34 -2.47 4.15 -2.21
CA PRO A 34 -2.61 4.43 -3.64
C PRO A 34 -1.72 3.58 -4.54
N SER A 35 -0.54 3.18 -4.04
CA SER A 35 0.41 2.41 -4.85
C SER A 35 -0.04 1.00 -5.15
N LEU A 36 -1.03 0.48 -4.43
CA LEU A 36 -1.60 -0.85 -4.64
C LEU A 36 -3.10 -0.81 -4.87
N ASP A 37 -3.71 0.36 -4.70
CA ASP A 37 -5.16 0.56 -4.78
C ASP A 37 -5.91 -0.37 -3.82
N LEU A 38 -5.38 -0.46 -2.58
CA LEU A 38 -5.97 -1.23 -1.51
C LEU A 38 -6.41 -0.31 -0.38
N SER A 39 -7.47 -0.69 0.31
CA SER A 39 -7.96 0.08 1.45
C SER A 39 -8.48 -0.81 2.56
N GLY A 40 -8.42 -0.27 3.79
CA GLY A 40 -9.09 -0.82 4.95
C GLY A 40 -9.89 0.28 5.61
N TYR A 41 -10.89 -0.08 6.41
CA TYR A 41 -11.68 0.91 7.13
C TYR A 41 -12.24 0.31 8.41
N ASP A 42 -12.41 1.18 9.41
CA ASP A 42 -13.03 0.81 10.67
C ASP A 42 -13.38 2.08 11.44
N VAL A 43 -13.89 1.93 12.65
CA VAL A 43 -14.39 3.06 13.47
C VAL A 43 -13.27 3.86 14.15
N THR A 44 -12.05 3.34 14.22
CA THR A 44 -10.88 4.06 14.75
C THR A 44 -9.73 4.03 13.74
N GLU A 45 -8.77 4.95 13.90
CA GLU A 45 -7.57 4.96 13.05
C GLU A 45 -6.80 3.65 13.19
N ASP A 46 -6.58 3.18 14.41
CA ASP A 46 -5.80 1.97 14.66
C ASP A 46 -6.47 0.74 14.07
N SER A 47 -7.78 0.61 14.25
CA SER A 47 -8.50 -0.54 13.69
C SER A 47 -8.57 -0.47 12.16
N ALA A 48 -8.63 0.72 11.56
CA ALA A 48 -8.55 0.87 10.11
C ALA A 48 -7.20 0.42 9.57
N LYS A 49 -6.11 0.75 10.27
CA LYS A 49 -4.77 0.28 9.90
C LYS A 49 -4.66 -1.24 9.99
N GLN A 50 -5.23 -1.84 11.04
CA GLN A 50 -5.23 -3.29 11.21
C GLN A 50 -6.03 -3.97 10.11
N ASP A 51 -7.17 -3.42 9.75
CA ASP A 51 -7.98 -3.92 8.64
C ASP A 51 -7.20 -3.84 7.32
N PHE A 52 -6.54 -2.71 7.06
CA PHE A 52 -5.68 -2.54 5.88
C PHE A 52 -4.57 -3.58 5.86
N GLU A 53 -3.91 -3.80 6.99
CA GLU A 53 -2.81 -4.76 7.07
C GLU A 53 -3.30 -6.18 6.76
N TYR A 54 -4.48 -6.55 7.21
CA TYR A 54 -5.11 -7.83 6.87
C TYR A 54 -5.35 -7.93 5.35
N VAL A 55 -5.94 -6.89 4.76
CA VAL A 55 -6.20 -6.84 3.30
C VAL A 55 -4.89 -6.96 2.53
N LEU A 56 -3.86 -6.26 2.98
CA LEU A 56 -2.54 -6.29 2.34
C LEU A 56 -1.94 -7.69 2.35
N ARG A 57 -1.98 -8.39 3.48
CA ARG A 57 -1.45 -9.74 3.58
C ARG A 57 -2.21 -10.72 2.70
N GLU A 58 -3.54 -10.61 2.66
CA GLU A 58 -4.36 -11.46 1.80
C GLU A 58 -4.07 -11.21 0.32
N TRP A 59 -3.91 -9.93 -0.05
CA TRP A 59 -3.54 -9.56 -1.42
C TRP A 59 -2.18 -10.15 -1.81
N LEU A 60 -1.18 -10.04 -0.92
CA LEU A 60 0.15 -10.59 -1.17
C LEU A 60 0.11 -12.10 -1.39
N ARG A 61 -0.63 -12.83 -0.55
CA ARG A 61 -0.76 -14.27 -0.69
C ARG A 61 -1.39 -14.66 -2.02
N GLU A 62 -2.47 -13.97 -2.39
CA GLU A 62 -3.14 -14.21 -3.66
C GLU A 62 -2.20 -13.97 -4.84
N GLN A 63 -1.45 -12.85 -4.81
CA GLN A 63 -0.51 -12.54 -5.88
C GLN A 63 0.62 -13.57 -5.98
N MET A 64 1.10 -14.05 -4.85
CA MET A 64 2.14 -15.08 -4.83
C MET A 64 1.62 -16.41 -5.36
N ASP A 65 0.42 -16.82 -4.94
CA ASP A 65 -0.19 -18.06 -5.41
C ASP A 65 -0.44 -18.05 -6.90
N ASN A 66 -0.80 -16.90 -7.46
CA ASN A 66 -1.08 -16.73 -8.89
C ASN A 66 0.18 -16.42 -9.72
N GLY A 67 1.31 -16.12 -9.07
CA GLY A 67 2.53 -15.73 -9.77
C GLY A 67 2.42 -14.39 -10.47
N THR A 68 1.58 -13.47 -9.98
CA THR A 68 1.27 -12.20 -10.65
C THR A 68 1.80 -10.97 -9.93
N LEU A 69 2.56 -11.13 -8.83
CA LEU A 69 2.95 -10.02 -7.98
C LEU A 69 3.68 -8.91 -8.74
N TYR A 70 4.78 -9.26 -9.41
CA TYR A 70 5.59 -8.23 -10.08
C TYR A 70 4.87 -7.60 -11.26
N ARG A 71 4.06 -8.38 -11.98
CA ARG A 71 3.24 -7.86 -13.07
C ARG A 71 2.26 -6.79 -12.56
N ASP A 72 1.58 -7.07 -11.46
CA ASP A 72 0.61 -6.13 -10.90
C ASP A 72 1.29 -4.90 -10.31
N LEU A 73 2.45 -5.08 -9.67
CA LEU A 73 3.24 -3.95 -9.19
C LEU A 73 3.66 -3.01 -10.33
N ALA A 74 4.13 -3.59 -11.44
CA ALA A 74 4.53 -2.80 -12.60
C ALA A 74 3.35 -2.00 -13.16
N LYS A 75 2.15 -2.59 -13.18
CA LYS A 75 0.93 -1.91 -13.62
C LYS A 75 0.59 -0.70 -12.75
N HIS A 76 0.96 -0.75 -11.48
CA HIS A 76 0.71 0.33 -10.52
C HIS A 76 1.87 1.33 -10.43
N GLY A 77 2.84 1.22 -11.34
CA GLY A 77 3.95 2.18 -11.42
C GLY A 77 5.15 1.87 -10.55
N TRP A 78 5.22 0.70 -9.94
CA TRP A 78 6.37 0.29 -9.16
C TRP A 78 7.56 0.00 -10.08
N LYS A 79 8.76 0.31 -9.59
CA LYS A 79 10.00 -0.07 -10.28
C LYS A 79 10.39 -1.47 -9.84
N VAL A 80 10.25 -2.44 -10.74
CA VAL A 80 10.44 -3.86 -10.44
C VAL A 80 11.84 -4.30 -10.81
N GLY A 81 12.58 -4.86 -9.83
CA GLY A 81 13.86 -5.53 -10.03
C GLY A 81 13.71 -7.04 -9.89
N GLN A 82 14.82 -7.74 -9.71
CA GLN A 82 14.79 -9.20 -9.62
C GLN A 82 14.15 -9.72 -8.34
N GLU A 83 14.50 -9.14 -7.20
CA GLU A 83 13.99 -9.58 -5.89
C GLU A 83 13.37 -8.43 -5.09
N LYS A 84 13.26 -7.27 -5.70
CA LYS A 84 12.81 -6.06 -5.01
C LYS A 84 12.05 -5.16 -5.96
N ALA A 85 11.02 -4.53 -5.46
CA ALA A 85 10.29 -3.48 -6.17
C ALA A 85 10.21 -2.24 -5.29
N ILE A 86 10.28 -1.07 -5.91
CA ILE A 86 10.25 0.22 -5.22
C ILE A 86 8.93 0.91 -5.50
N GLU A 87 8.29 1.40 -4.45
CA GLU A 87 7.01 2.12 -4.54
C GLU A 87 7.18 3.41 -5.36
N PRO A 88 6.20 3.77 -6.21
CA PRO A 88 6.25 5.04 -6.93
C PRO A 88 6.22 6.22 -5.96
N SER A 89 6.78 7.36 -6.38
CA SER A 89 6.74 8.59 -5.58
C SER A 89 5.30 9.08 -5.43
N VAL A 90 5.06 9.92 -4.42
CA VAL A 90 3.74 10.53 -4.20
C VAL A 90 3.27 11.28 -5.45
N ALA A 91 4.18 12.03 -6.10
CA ALA A 91 3.84 12.76 -7.33
C ALA A 91 3.41 11.83 -8.44
N ASP A 92 4.09 10.69 -8.61
CA ASP A 92 3.72 9.70 -9.62
C ASP A 92 2.38 9.03 -9.29
N MET A 93 2.12 8.77 -8.00
CA MET A 93 0.84 8.20 -7.57
C MET A 93 -0.32 9.14 -7.90
N ILE A 94 -0.15 10.45 -7.66
CA ILE A 94 -1.18 11.45 -7.96
C ILE A 94 -1.47 11.49 -9.45
N ARG A 95 -0.44 11.45 -10.29
CA ARG A 95 -0.60 11.49 -11.75
C ARG A 95 -1.29 10.26 -12.29
N GLY A 96 -1.05 9.10 -11.68
CA GLY A 96 -1.58 7.83 -12.14
C GLY A 96 -2.89 7.38 -11.50
N ASN A 97 -3.37 8.09 -10.49
CA ASN A 97 -4.52 7.63 -9.70
C ASN A 97 -5.37 8.81 -9.24
N LYS A 98 -6.59 8.91 -9.77
CA LYS A 98 -7.53 9.96 -9.42
C LYS A 98 -7.93 9.95 -7.95
N SER A 99 -8.00 8.77 -7.34
CA SER A 99 -8.34 8.63 -5.92
C SER A 99 -7.28 9.26 -5.02
N ALA A 100 -6.00 9.10 -5.39
CA ALA A 100 -4.92 9.74 -4.66
C ALA A 100 -5.05 11.27 -4.69
N GLY A 101 -5.36 11.84 -5.86
CA GLY A 101 -5.56 13.27 -6.00
C GLY A 101 -6.68 13.79 -5.12
N LYS A 102 -7.77 13.03 -4.99
CA LYS A 102 -8.90 13.40 -4.12
C LYS A 102 -8.50 13.46 -2.64
N ILE A 103 -7.67 12.51 -2.19
CA ILE A 103 -7.20 12.49 -0.81
C ILE A 103 -6.40 13.75 -0.48
N PHE A 104 -5.52 14.17 -1.38
CA PHE A 104 -4.70 15.35 -1.18
C PHE A 104 -5.50 16.66 -1.21
N SER A 105 -6.74 16.63 -1.67
CA SER A 105 -7.64 17.78 -1.63
C SER A 105 -8.49 17.81 -0.34
N LEU A 106 -8.43 16.79 0.50
CA LEU A 106 -9.18 16.76 1.75
C LEU A 106 -8.60 17.74 2.77
N PRO A 107 -9.46 18.32 3.65
CA PRO A 107 -8.97 19.26 4.68
C PRO A 107 -8.02 18.61 5.67
N GLU A 108 -8.21 17.34 5.97
CA GLU A 108 -7.37 16.61 6.92
C GLU A 108 -7.08 15.20 6.43
N PHE A 109 -5.81 14.86 6.42
CA PHE A 109 -5.36 13.48 6.23
C PHE A 109 -4.00 13.31 6.86
N LYS A 110 -3.63 12.06 7.18
CA LYS A 110 -2.32 11.72 7.69
C LYS A 110 -1.68 10.71 6.79
N LYS A 111 -0.37 10.85 6.59
CA LYS A 111 0.41 9.83 5.88
C LYS A 111 1.19 9.00 6.90
N THR A 112 1.14 7.69 6.76
CA THR A 112 1.95 6.76 7.54
C THR A 112 2.53 5.70 6.63
N ASN A 113 3.51 4.96 7.14
CA ASN A 113 4.04 3.79 6.43
C ASN A 113 3.62 2.55 7.20
N ILE A 114 3.15 1.54 6.48
CA ILE A 114 2.82 0.25 7.07
C ILE A 114 3.81 -0.78 6.55
N HIS A 115 4.43 -1.47 7.49
CA HIS A 115 5.40 -2.53 7.21
C HIS A 115 4.85 -3.84 7.70
N THR A 116 4.86 -4.85 6.85
CA THR A 116 4.46 -6.20 7.22
C THR A 116 5.27 -7.22 6.44
N GLY A 117 5.13 -8.50 6.83
CA GLY A 117 5.79 -9.58 6.12
C GLY A 117 4.92 -10.82 6.15
N ILE A 118 5.13 -11.70 5.17
CA ILE A 118 4.49 -13.00 5.13
C ILE A 118 5.52 -14.06 4.80
N LEU A 119 5.25 -15.28 5.22
CA LEU A 119 6.01 -16.45 4.80
C LEU A 119 5.33 -17.08 3.61
N CYS A 120 6.13 -17.39 2.62
CA CYS A 120 5.63 -18.07 1.41
C CYS A 120 5.61 -19.57 1.59
#